data_d946419c2223e4c09c1a6f042d3753ed
#
_entry.id   d946419c2223e4c09c1a6f042d3753ed
#
_cell.length_a   1.000
_cell.length_b   1.000
_cell.length_c   1.000
_cell.angle_alpha   90.00
_cell.angle_beta   90.00
_cell.angle_gamma   90.00
#
_symmetry.space_group_name_H-M   'P 1'
#
loop_
_entity.id
_entity.type
_entity.pdbx_description
1 polymer ?
#
loop_
_entity_poly.entity_id
_entity_poly.type
_entity_poly.pdbx_seq_one_letter_code
_entity_poly.pdbx_strand_id
1 'polypeptide(L)'
;MTNDTTMRPRRSVLYMPGSNARALEKGRTLGADALILDIEDSVAPEGKADARSGIASALAEGGYGHREIAIRVNSLDSDWGTEDLRAVAVMGADAVVLPKVESAETVQTARSILDAAGAPATLGIWCMMETPLGILNAREIAFADPSVSCLTIGTSDLAKDLRCRHTPA
;
A
#
# COMPACT_ATOMS: atom_id res chain seq x y z
N MET A 1 -19.82 15.28 -16.44
CA MET A 1 -18.62 15.68 -15.66
C MET A 1 -17.55 14.65 -15.98
N THR A 2 -16.57 15.01 -16.78
CA THR A 2 -15.46 14.12 -17.14
C THR A 2 -14.59 13.98 -15.90
N ASN A 3 -14.57 12.80 -15.30
CA ASN A 3 -13.52 12.42 -14.37
C ASN A 3 -12.22 12.45 -15.16
N ASP A 4 -11.50 13.54 -15.07
CA ASP A 4 -10.11 13.62 -15.51
C ASP A 4 -9.27 12.86 -14.47
N THR A 5 -9.33 11.55 -14.57
CA THR A 5 -8.34 10.68 -13.92
C THR A 5 -7.06 10.88 -14.70
N THR A 6 -6.33 11.95 -14.36
CA THR A 6 -4.97 12.13 -14.83
C THR A 6 -4.20 10.86 -14.45
N MET A 7 -3.93 10.00 -15.46
CA MET A 7 -3.15 8.79 -15.27
C MET A 7 -1.77 9.21 -14.75
N ARG A 8 -1.51 8.98 -13.46
CA ARG A 8 -0.18 9.20 -12.90
C ARG A 8 0.78 8.13 -13.43
N PRO A 9 1.95 8.49 -13.93
CA PRO A 9 2.95 7.51 -14.32
C PRO A 9 3.46 6.78 -13.07
N ARG A 10 3.60 5.45 -13.16
CA ARG A 10 4.16 4.60 -12.11
C ARG A 10 5.33 3.77 -12.67
N ARG A 11 6.26 4.44 -13.37
CA ARG A 11 7.44 3.81 -13.99
C ARG A 11 8.47 3.39 -12.97
N SER A 12 8.53 4.10 -11.83
CA SER A 12 9.40 3.81 -10.71
C SER A 12 8.64 3.95 -9.41
N VAL A 13 8.62 2.87 -8.63
CA VAL A 13 7.94 2.80 -7.32
C VAL A 13 8.97 2.30 -6.30
N LEU A 14 9.24 3.09 -5.27
CA LEU A 14 10.27 2.76 -4.28
C LEU A 14 9.66 2.52 -2.91
N TYR A 15 10.12 1.44 -2.25
CA TYR A 15 9.78 1.15 -0.87
C TYR A 15 10.63 1.97 0.09
N MET A 16 9.98 2.57 1.09
CA MET A 16 10.59 3.34 2.17
C MET A 16 10.16 2.74 3.51
N PRO A 17 11.10 2.18 4.32
CA PRO A 17 10.75 1.67 5.64
C PRO A 17 10.13 2.76 6.52
N GLY A 18 8.90 2.54 7.00
CA GLY A 18 8.15 3.51 7.80
C GLY A 18 8.79 3.82 9.17
N SER A 19 9.58 2.88 9.70
CA SER A 19 10.34 3.05 10.93
C SER A 19 11.65 3.86 10.76
N ASN A 20 12.01 4.23 9.53
CA ASN A 20 13.27 4.92 9.25
C ASN A 20 13.04 6.38 8.80
N ALA A 21 13.12 7.31 9.76
CA ALA A 21 12.92 8.74 9.49
C ALA A 21 13.85 9.30 8.39
N ARG A 22 15.11 8.79 8.29
CA ARG A 22 16.03 9.22 7.24
C ARG A 22 15.58 8.75 5.84
N ALA A 23 14.99 7.56 5.76
CA ALA A 23 14.44 7.06 4.50
C ALA A 23 13.22 7.88 4.08
N LEU A 24 12.32 8.19 5.01
CA LEU A 24 11.15 9.05 4.76
C LEU A 24 11.60 10.44 4.27
N GLU A 25 12.57 11.06 4.94
CA GLU A 25 13.12 12.34 4.52
C GLU A 25 13.77 12.27 3.13
N LYS A 26 14.59 11.25 2.87
CA LYS A 26 15.21 11.04 1.57
C LYS A 26 14.19 10.87 0.45
N GLY A 27 13.04 10.25 0.73
CA GLY A 27 11.93 10.07 -0.21
C GLY A 27 11.49 11.37 -0.87
N ARG A 28 11.59 12.50 -0.18
CA ARG A 28 11.22 13.83 -0.70
C ARG A 28 12.07 14.30 -1.88
N THR A 29 13.28 13.75 -2.04
CA THR A 29 14.25 14.19 -3.06
C THR A 29 14.51 13.16 -4.15
N LEU A 30 13.99 11.94 -4.01
CA LEU A 30 14.21 10.88 -4.99
C LEU A 30 13.41 11.11 -6.28
N GLY A 31 13.98 10.75 -7.43
CA GLY A 31 13.34 10.88 -8.74
C GLY A 31 12.34 9.76 -9.07
N ALA A 32 11.60 9.26 -8.05
CA ALA A 32 10.58 8.24 -8.25
C ALA A 32 9.23 8.83 -8.58
N ASP A 33 8.41 8.10 -9.35
CA ASP A 33 7.02 8.50 -9.62
C ASP A 33 6.12 8.24 -8.40
N ALA A 34 6.40 7.16 -7.64
CA ALA A 34 5.65 6.82 -6.43
C ALA A 34 6.55 6.27 -5.32
N LEU A 35 6.10 6.42 -4.09
CA LEU A 35 6.74 5.85 -2.90
C LEU A 35 5.73 4.97 -2.16
N ILE A 36 6.18 3.79 -1.72
CA ILE A 36 5.45 2.96 -0.78
C ILE A 36 6.10 3.11 0.59
N LEU A 37 5.41 3.79 1.51
CA LEU A 37 5.82 3.90 2.91
C LEU A 37 5.36 2.63 3.61
N ASP A 38 6.30 1.82 4.08
CA ASP A 38 6.04 0.45 4.49
C ASP A 38 5.92 0.29 5.99
N ILE A 39 4.79 -0.26 6.44
CA ILE A 39 4.54 -0.64 7.85
C ILE A 39 4.63 -2.17 8.02
N GLU A 40 4.69 -2.95 6.93
CA GLU A 40 4.67 -4.41 6.98
C GLU A 40 6.07 -4.99 7.19
N ASP A 41 6.64 -5.63 6.18
CA ASP A 41 7.84 -6.44 6.29
C ASP A 41 9.10 -5.70 6.75
N SER A 42 9.19 -4.41 6.45
CA SER A 42 10.34 -3.59 6.84
C SER A 42 10.32 -3.11 8.30
N VAL A 43 9.27 -3.45 9.05
CA VAL A 43 9.07 -2.98 10.42
C VAL A 43 8.84 -4.17 11.35
N ALA A 44 9.64 -4.28 12.41
CA ALA A 44 9.46 -5.29 13.44
C ALA A 44 8.13 -5.09 14.21
N PRO A 45 7.54 -6.15 14.80
CA PRO A 45 6.26 -6.08 15.51
C PRO A 45 6.16 -4.96 16.53
N GLU A 46 7.19 -4.78 17.35
CA GLU A 46 7.28 -3.75 18.39
C GLU A 46 7.37 -2.33 17.84
N GLY A 47 7.78 -2.16 16.59
CA GLY A 47 7.94 -0.87 15.92
C GLY A 47 6.73 -0.41 15.10
N LYS A 48 5.66 -1.22 14.99
CA LYS A 48 4.52 -0.92 14.10
C LYS A 48 3.82 0.39 14.47
N ALA A 49 3.59 0.64 15.76
CA ALA A 49 2.95 1.87 16.24
C ALA A 49 3.81 3.12 15.97
N ASP A 50 5.12 3.00 16.20
CA ASP A 50 6.07 4.10 15.95
C ASP A 50 6.17 4.39 14.45
N ALA A 51 6.16 3.36 13.60
CA ALA A 51 6.17 3.54 12.15
C ALA A 51 4.91 4.27 11.66
N ARG A 52 3.71 3.91 12.16
CA ARG A 52 2.48 4.65 11.85
C ARG A 52 2.60 6.14 12.22
N SER A 53 3.07 6.42 13.43
CA SER A 53 3.25 7.80 13.92
C SER A 53 4.30 8.56 13.11
N GLY A 54 5.41 7.91 12.77
CA GLY A 54 6.47 8.48 11.95
C GLY A 54 6.02 8.84 10.53
N ILE A 55 5.28 7.94 9.88
CA ILE A 55 4.69 8.20 8.56
C ILE A 55 3.67 9.34 8.65
N ALA A 56 2.77 9.35 9.63
CA ALA A 56 1.79 10.42 9.80
C ALA A 56 2.47 11.78 9.95
N SER A 57 3.53 11.86 10.77
CA SER A 57 4.32 13.09 10.94
C SER A 57 4.99 13.53 9.66
N ALA A 58 5.63 12.60 8.93
CA ALA A 58 6.31 12.90 7.68
C ALA A 58 5.35 13.39 6.59
N LEU A 59 4.13 12.84 6.52
CA LEU A 59 3.11 13.28 5.57
C LEU A 59 2.53 14.66 5.95
N ALA A 60 2.34 14.93 7.25
CA ALA A 60 1.89 16.24 7.73
C ALA A 60 2.90 17.35 7.42
N GLU A 61 4.20 17.06 7.50
CA GLU A 61 5.27 17.98 7.08
C GLU A 61 5.28 18.21 5.56
N GLY A 62 4.83 17.24 4.76
CA GLY A 62 4.76 17.31 3.31
C GLY A 62 6.12 17.24 2.61
N GLY A 63 6.25 17.92 1.46
CA GLY A 63 7.50 18.00 0.70
C GLY A 63 7.72 16.87 -0.31
N TYR A 64 6.77 15.96 -0.48
CA TYR A 64 6.89 14.85 -1.43
C TYR A 64 6.60 15.25 -2.90
N GLY A 65 6.12 16.47 -3.13
CA GLY A 65 5.93 17.05 -4.47
C GLY A 65 4.90 16.29 -5.31
N HIS A 66 5.30 15.88 -6.52
CA HIS A 66 4.43 15.18 -7.47
C HIS A 66 4.30 13.67 -7.25
N ARG A 67 5.06 13.11 -6.31
CA ARG A 67 5.11 11.68 -6.06
C ARG A 67 3.78 11.17 -5.55
N GLU A 68 3.33 10.06 -6.09
CA GLU A 68 2.20 9.34 -5.52
C GLU A 68 2.65 8.63 -4.24
N ILE A 69 1.95 8.86 -3.14
CA ILE A 69 2.29 8.28 -1.84
C ILE A 69 1.30 7.18 -1.51
N ALA A 70 1.80 5.96 -1.44
CA ALA A 70 1.05 4.80 -0.98
C ALA A 70 1.62 4.31 0.37
N ILE A 71 0.77 3.76 1.23
CA ILE A 71 1.20 3.20 2.52
C ILE A 71 0.88 1.71 2.51
N ARG A 72 1.93 0.85 2.64
CA ARG A 72 1.70 -0.58 2.79
C ARG A 72 1.42 -0.91 4.25
N VAL A 73 0.22 -1.42 4.48
CA VAL A 73 -0.29 -1.85 5.78
C VAL A 73 0.01 -3.32 6.03
N ASN A 74 -0.15 -3.80 7.25
CA ASN A 74 -0.12 -5.22 7.55
C ASN A 74 -1.39 -5.92 7.03
N SER A 75 -1.30 -7.23 6.77
CA SER A 75 -2.44 -8.05 6.37
C SER A 75 -3.59 -7.91 7.37
N LEU A 76 -4.84 -7.99 6.86
CA LEU A 76 -6.04 -7.98 7.70
C LEU A 76 -6.10 -9.15 8.69
N ASP A 77 -5.43 -10.25 8.37
CA ASP A 77 -5.33 -11.43 9.23
C ASP A 77 -4.31 -11.26 10.39
N SER A 78 -3.57 -10.16 10.39
CA SER A 78 -2.62 -9.83 11.44
C SER A 78 -3.26 -8.99 12.56
N ASP A 79 -2.61 -8.94 13.71
CA ASP A 79 -3.04 -8.11 14.84
C ASP A 79 -3.03 -6.60 14.53
N TRP A 80 -2.36 -6.17 13.47
CA TRP A 80 -2.12 -4.75 13.15
C TRP A 80 -2.95 -4.22 11.97
N GLY A 81 -3.37 -5.09 11.04
CA GLY A 81 -3.94 -4.66 9.76
C GLY A 81 -5.14 -3.72 9.87
N THR A 82 -6.08 -4.02 10.75
CA THR A 82 -7.26 -3.18 10.99
C THR A 82 -6.89 -1.81 11.57
N GLU A 83 -5.95 -1.77 12.50
CA GLU A 83 -5.48 -0.51 13.11
C GLU A 83 -4.68 0.33 12.11
N ASP A 84 -3.86 -0.31 11.29
CA ASP A 84 -3.12 0.35 10.21
C ASP A 84 -4.06 1.03 9.23
N LEU A 85 -5.12 0.33 8.77
CA LEU A 85 -6.12 0.90 7.86
C LEU A 85 -6.82 2.12 8.47
N ARG A 86 -7.22 2.03 9.75
CA ARG A 86 -7.85 3.17 10.45
C ARG A 86 -6.92 4.38 10.51
N ALA A 87 -5.64 4.15 10.78
CA ALA A 87 -4.64 5.21 10.82
C ALA A 87 -4.41 5.83 9.43
N VAL A 88 -4.22 5.00 8.41
CA VAL A 88 -3.96 5.46 7.03
C VAL A 88 -5.12 6.26 6.46
N ALA A 89 -6.37 5.95 6.85
CA ALA A 89 -7.58 6.64 6.40
C ALA A 89 -7.49 8.18 6.51
N VAL A 90 -6.74 8.68 7.49
CA VAL A 90 -6.65 10.11 7.81
C VAL A 90 -5.25 10.71 7.65
N MET A 91 -4.28 9.96 7.14
CA MET A 91 -2.89 10.42 6.99
C MET A 91 -2.66 11.30 5.75
N GLY A 92 -3.60 11.37 4.81
CA GLY A 92 -3.45 12.17 3.58
C GLY A 92 -2.59 11.48 2.51
N ALA A 93 -2.48 10.15 2.53
CA ALA A 93 -1.86 9.40 1.44
C ALA A 93 -2.75 9.36 0.19
N ASP A 94 -2.16 9.08 -0.97
CA ASP A 94 -2.89 8.90 -2.23
C ASP A 94 -3.49 7.48 -2.33
N ALA A 95 -2.84 6.47 -1.73
CA ALA A 95 -3.31 5.09 -1.75
C ALA A 95 -2.88 4.30 -0.50
N VAL A 96 -3.61 3.22 -0.23
CA VAL A 96 -3.20 2.15 0.68
C VAL A 96 -2.82 0.91 -0.13
N VAL A 97 -1.72 0.23 0.26
CA VAL A 97 -1.29 -1.04 -0.35
C VAL A 97 -1.68 -2.18 0.58
N LEU A 98 -2.55 -3.05 0.11
CA LEU A 98 -2.96 -4.25 0.83
C LEU A 98 -2.03 -5.41 0.45
N PRO A 99 -1.31 -6.02 1.39
CA PRO A 99 -0.49 -7.21 1.12
C PRO A 99 -1.38 -8.45 1.00
N LYS A 100 -0.90 -9.48 0.32
CA LYS A 100 -1.46 -10.83 0.29
C LYS A 100 -2.95 -10.88 -0.04
N VAL A 101 -3.40 -10.07 -1.01
CA VAL A 101 -4.81 -10.02 -1.41
C VAL A 101 -5.16 -11.27 -2.21
N GLU A 102 -6.12 -12.05 -1.72
CA GLU A 102 -6.54 -13.31 -2.32
C GLU A 102 -7.99 -13.32 -2.83
N SER A 103 -8.81 -12.33 -2.44
CA SER A 103 -10.21 -12.27 -2.83
C SER A 103 -10.75 -10.85 -2.94
N ALA A 104 -11.88 -10.69 -3.63
CA ALA A 104 -12.66 -9.45 -3.66
C ALA A 104 -13.14 -9.05 -2.25
N GLU A 105 -13.49 -10.01 -1.41
CA GLU A 105 -13.95 -9.77 -0.04
C GLU A 105 -12.88 -9.06 0.81
N THR A 106 -11.61 -9.41 0.65
CA THR A 106 -10.50 -8.72 1.33
C THR A 106 -10.48 -7.23 1.00
N VAL A 107 -10.66 -6.88 -0.28
CA VAL A 107 -10.71 -5.48 -0.72
C VAL A 107 -11.93 -4.76 -0.17
N GLN A 108 -13.11 -5.38 -0.22
CA GLN A 108 -14.37 -4.81 0.26
C GLN A 108 -14.32 -4.58 1.79
N THR A 109 -13.72 -5.53 2.53
CA THR A 109 -13.51 -5.39 3.96
C THR A 109 -12.58 -4.22 4.28
N ALA A 110 -11.44 -4.12 3.56
CA ALA A 110 -10.52 -2.99 3.72
C ALA A 110 -11.21 -1.65 3.40
N ARG A 111 -12.00 -1.57 2.31
CA ARG A 111 -12.76 -0.36 1.96
C ARG A 111 -13.73 0.02 3.08
N SER A 112 -14.46 -0.95 3.61
CA SER A 112 -15.42 -0.70 4.70
C SER A 112 -14.74 -0.15 5.96
N ILE A 113 -13.55 -0.66 6.32
CA ILE A 113 -12.78 -0.17 7.46
C ILE A 113 -12.30 1.27 7.20
N LEU A 114 -11.80 1.56 6.00
CA LEU A 114 -11.35 2.89 5.59
C LEU A 114 -12.50 3.90 5.63
N ASP A 115 -13.68 3.54 5.10
CA ASP A 115 -14.87 4.40 5.10
C ASP A 115 -15.34 4.71 6.53
N ALA A 116 -15.39 3.69 7.39
CA ALA A 116 -15.77 3.85 8.79
C ALA A 116 -14.76 4.72 9.57
N ALA A 117 -13.51 4.78 9.12
CA ALA A 117 -12.47 5.63 9.70
C ALA A 117 -12.40 7.03 9.06
N GLY A 118 -13.29 7.36 8.10
CA GLY A 118 -13.38 8.68 7.50
C GLY A 118 -12.41 8.92 6.33
N ALA A 119 -11.96 7.86 5.66
CA ALA A 119 -11.10 8.01 4.49
C ALA A 119 -11.80 8.81 3.37
N PRO A 120 -11.06 9.67 2.66
CA PRO A 120 -11.62 10.36 1.50
C PRO A 120 -11.94 9.35 0.37
N ALA A 121 -12.98 9.61 -0.40
CA ALA A 121 -13.36 8.78 -1.55
C ALA A 121 -12.25 8.69 -2.62
N THR A 122 -11.29 9.60 -2.59
CA THR A 122 -10.13 9.63 -3.49
C THR A 122 -8.99 8.73 -3.07
N LEU A 123 -9.02 8.17 -1.85
CA LEU A 123 -7.99 7.23 -1.40
C LEU A 123 -8.07 5.94 -2.19
N GLY A 124 -7.04 5.69 -3.01
CA GLY A 124 -6.93 4.48 -3.83
C GLY A 124 -6.55 3.24 -3.03
N ILE A 125 -6.91 2.08 -3.56
CA ILE A 125 -6.44 0.79 -3.04
C ILE A 125 -5.52 0.16 -4.08
N TRP A 126 -4.30 -0.20 -3.67
CA TRP A 126 -3.38 -1.03 -4.43
C TRP A 126 -3.40 -2.43 -3.83
N CYS A 127 -3.58 -3.44 -4.65
CA CYS A 127 -3.59 -4.83 -4.21
C CYS A 127 -2.27 -5.51 -4.55
N MET A 128 -1.58 -6.05 -3.56
CA MET A 128 -0.34 -6.79 -3.77
C MET A 128 -0.67 -8.26 -4.08
N MET A 129 -0.35 -8.63 -5.32
CA MET A 129 -0.55 -9.96 -5.89
C MET A 129 0.71 -10.78 -5.65
N GLU A 130 0.76 -11.47 -4.51
CA GLU A 130 1.96 -12.16 -4.03
C GLU A 130 1.70 -13.57 -3.49
N THR A 131 0.48 -14.06 -3.73
CA THR A 131 0.11 -15.46 -3.49
C THR A 131 -0.44 -16.11 -4.76
N PRO A 132 -0.29 -17.45 -4.95
CA PRO A 132 -0.85 -18.14 -6.10
C PRO A 132 -2.37 -17.96 -6.23
N LEU A 133 -3.08 -17.97 -5.10
CA LEU A 133 -4.54 -17.78 -5.08
C LEU A 133 -4.92 -16.36 -5.53
N GLY A 134 -4.21 -15.34 -5.05
CA GLY A 134 -4.41 -13.95 -5.48
C GLY A 134 -4.22 -13.79 -6.99
N ILE A 135 -3.19 -14.41 -7.57
CA ILE A 135 -2.98 -14.40 -9.04
C ILE A 135 -4.16 -15.04 -9.78
N LEU A 136 -4.68 -16.17 -9.31
CA LEU A 136 -5.84 -16.82 -9.95
C LEU A 136 -7.09 -15.95 -9.87
N ASN A 137 -7.27 -15.20 -8.80
CA ASN A 137 -8.42 -14.34 -8.54
C ASN A 137 -8.21 -12.88 -8.99
N ALA A 138 -7.12 -12.57 -9.72
CA ALA A 138 -6.72 -11.20 -10.07
C ALA A 138 -7.84 -10.38 -10.72
N ARG A 139 -8.66 -11.02 -11.58
CA ARG A 139 -9.78 -10.34 -12.25
C ARG A 139 -10.84 -9.89 -11.24
N GLU A 140 -11.26 -10.78 -10.36
CA GLU A 140 -12.29 -10.48 -9.38
C GLU A 140 -11.78 -9.41 -8.37
N ILE A 141 -10.52 -9.50 -7.97
CA ILE A 141 -9.87 -8.50 -7.10
C ILE A 141 -9.83 -7.13 -7.78
N ALA A 142 -9.47 -7.06 -9.06
CA ALA A 142 -9.39 -5.81 -9.81
C ALA A 142 -10.75 -5.09 -9.94
N PHE A 143 -11.85 -5.82 -9.90
CA PHE A 143 -13.22 -5.28 -10.00
C PHE A 143 -13.96 -5.26 -8.65
N ALA A 144 -13.29 -5.56 -7.55
CA ALA A 144 -13.92 -5.66 -6.23
C ALA A 144 -14.49 -4.34 -5.72
N ASP A 145 -13.84 -3.23 -6.05
CA ASP A 145 -14.25 -1.88 -5.65
C ASP A 145 -13.69 -0.83 -6.64
N PRO A 146 -14.42 0.25 -6.95
CA PRO A 146 -13.94 1.32 -7.84
C PRO A 146 -12.66 2.03 -7.37
N SER A 147 -12.32 1.97 -6.09
CA SER A 147 -11.08 2.52 -5.55
C SER A 147 -9.83 1.69 -5.85
N VAL A 148 -9.97 0.45 -6.35
CA VAL A 148 -8.82 -0.36 -6.78
C VAL A 148 -8.17 0.31 -7.98
N SER A 149 -6.98 0.86 -7.78
CA SER A 149 -6.28 1.67 -8.78
C SER A 149 -4.96 1.06 -9.27
N CYS A 150 -4.51 -0.03 -8.64
CA CYS A 150 -3.28 -0.72 -9.02
C CYS A 150 -3.26 -2.17 -8.51
N LEU A 151 -2.76 -3.08 -9.34
CA LEU A 151 -2.31 -4.40 -8.93
C LEU A 151 -0.77 -4.42 -9.00
N THR A 152 -0.10 -4.71 -7.89
CA THR A 152 1.36 -4.82 -7.83
C THR A 152 1.77 -6.28 -7.62
N ILE A 153 2.87 -6.71 -8.20
CA ILE A 153 3.38 -8.08 -8.04
C ILE A 153 4.43 -8.13 -6.94
N GLY A 154 4.19 -8.91 -5.89
CA GLY A 154 5.16 -9.25 -4.85
C GLY A 154 5.93 -10.52 -5.22
N THR A 155 7.00 -10.39 -6.00
CA THR A 155 7.70 -11.53 -6.62
C THR A 155 8.36 -12.47 -5.62
N SER A 156 8.81 -11.97 -4.47
CA SER A 156 9.53 -12.77 -3.46
C SER A 156 8.60 -13.76 -2.75
N ASP A 157 7.46 -13.27 -2.25
CA ASP A 157 6.48 -14.12 -1.58
C ASP A 157 5.80 -15.06 -2.57
N LEU A 158 5.47 -14.58 -3.76
CA LEU A 158 4.91 -15.43 -4.81
C LEU A 158 5.86 -16.59 -5.18
N ALA A 159 7.16 -16.32 -5.36
CA ALA A 159 8.15 -17.35 -5.66
C ALA A 159 8.29 -18.37 -4.52
N LYS A 160 8.26 -17.89 -3.27
CA LYS A 160 8.29 -18.73 -2.07
C LYS A 160 7.08 -19.66 -2.01
N ASP A 161 5.87 -19.14 -2.20
CA ASP A 161 4.64 -19.93 -2.13
C ASP A 161 4.52 -20.92 -3.28
N LEU A 162 4.96 -20.54 -4.48
CA LEU A 162 5.08 -21.43 -5.64
C LEU A 162 6.22 -22.45 -5.49
N ARG A 163 7.07 -22.33 -4.46
CA ARG A 163 8.28 -23.14 -4.27
C ARG A 163 9.19 -23.18 -5.49
N CYS A 164 9.24 -22.07 -6.21
CA CYS A 164 10.08 -21.92 -7.39
C CYS A 164 11.35 -21.10 -7.08
N ARG A 165 12.32 -21.14 -8.02
CA ARG A 165 13.52 -20.32 -7.88
C ARG A 165 13.19 -18.86 -8.19
N HIS A 166 13.58 -17.95 -7.31
CA HIS A 166 13.54 -16.52 -7.57
C HIS A 166 14.87 -16.10 -8.21
N THR A 167 14.97 -16.27 -9.53
CA THR A 167 16.18 -15.95 -10.30
C THR A 167 15.93 -14.72 -11.17
N PRO A 168 16.93 -13.85 -11.37
CA PRO A 168 16.89 -12.88 -12.46
C PRO A 168 16.72 -13.64 -13.78
N ALA A 169 15.93 -13.09 -14.70
CA ALA A 169 15.74 -13.66 -16.03
C ALA A 169 17.03 -13.61 -16.84
#